data_9d8c00daf5fe4e59c3b17521345dffcc
#
_entry.id   9d8c00daf5fe4e59c3b17521345dffcc
#
_cell.length_a   1.000
_cell.length_b   1.000
_cell.length_c   1.000
_cell.angle_alpha   90.00
_cell.angle_beta   90.00
_cell.angle_gamma   90.00
#
_symmetry.space_group_name_H-M   'P 1'
#
loop_
_entity.id
_entity.type
_entity.pdbx_description
1 polymer ?
#
loop_
_entity_poly.entity_id
_entity_poly.type
_entity_poly.pdbx_seq_one_letter_code
_entity_poly.pdbx_strand_id
1 'polypeptide(L)'
;MSEALESSLSALRRESGSGITEITADVGRVLVERKLADVVAIRISPRPPADDYHMTALPPFVESAVTRVVHVGGGHDLRGRPLASLGLEAFLADLPGILASGVRNVAITSVGSTASKDHEMRIADAILSNDRDMRISLSSDFYSSVFRDRDYTAIMNSALMETGEDLVAMLGEAGRRQFPAAQLSFAENDGGRAPLSRLALTPVHGLRAEPALGILGVARLAGIPEAEVILCMEAGAAVGHTRGGLPVSRSLIRQGFDASLASNAAFLEPYTVHHPVRADVPSVVVDLRDRQETALPFGLVPTLPAGQDAALVGSAVAPLTAWIDRLETVSGRVDMKRAQDLAEEDAHSAAVQLGASPGQTHILESNVFAMPYGNPGIVRVRVQAAGETSGNENHMLPAAVRGTNP
;
A
#
# COMPACT_ATOMS: atom_id res chain seq x y z
N MET A 1 -5.24 -18.40 16.59
CA MET A 1 -4.22 -17.43 16.08
C MET A 1 -3.39 -16.84 17.23
N SER A 2 -3.98 -16.33 18.31
CA SER A 2 -3.24 -15.73 19.45
C SER A 2 -2.26 -16.70 20.11
N GLU A 3 -2.66 -17.92 20.45
CA GLU A 3 -1.78 -18.92 21.09
C GLU A 3 -0.61 -19.33 20.20
N ALA A 4 -0.82 -19.51 18.90
CA ALA A 4 0.24 -19.85 17.96
C ALA A 4 1.27 -18.71 17.82
N LEU A 5 0.79 -17.46 17.78
CA LEU A 5 1.66 -16.28 17.75
C LEU A 5 2.49 -16.16 19.04
N GLU A 6 1.86 -16.32 20.21
CA GLU A 6 2.56 -16.26 21.50
C GLU A 6 3.60 -17.38 21.62
N SER A 7 3.28 -18.59 21.15
CA SER A 7 4.21 -19.72 21.11
C SER A 7 5.42 -19.41 20.23
N SER A 8 5.19 -18.87 19.03
CA SER A 8 6.26 -18.51 18.09
C SER A 8 7.15 -17.39 18.64
N LEU A 9 6.58 -16.32 19.20
CA LEU A 9 7.35 -15.23 19.79
C LEU A 9 8.11 -15.69 21.04
N SER A 10 7.53 -16.61 21.85
CA SER A 10 8.22 -17.20 22.99
C SER A 10 9.38 -18.10 22.57
N ALA A 11 9.25 -18.85 21.46
CA ALA A 11 10.34 -19.63 20.88
C ALA A 11 11.46 -18.71 20.40
N LEU A 12 11.11 -17.68 19.65
CA LEU A 12 12.04 -16.68 19.16
C LEU A 12 12.82 -16.01 20.32
N ARG A 13 12.14 -15.65 21.40
CA ARG A 13 12.78 -15.09 22.59
C ARG A 13 13.78 -16.03 23.25
N ARG A 14 13.46 -17.33 23.29
CA ARG A 14 14.40 -18.34 23.84
C ARG A 14 15.67 -18.49 23.01
N GLU A 15 15.54 -18.35 21.68
CA GLU A 15 16.67 -18.49 20.75
C GLU A 15 17.52 -17.23 20.65
N SER A 16 16.89 -16.05 20.60
CA SER A 16 17.56 -14.75 20.36
C SER A 16 17.81 -13.93 21.64
N GLY A 17 17.26 -14.33 22.78
CA GLY A 17 17.31 -13.52 24.00
C GLY A 17 16.48 -12.25 23.89
N SER A 18 16.91 -11.19 24.60
CA SER A 18 16.22 -9.87 24.60
C SER A 18 16.76 -8.88 23.56
N GLY A 19 17.64 -9.32 22.69
CA GLY A 19 18.37 -8.44 21.75
C GLY A 19 17.58 -8.01 20.51
N ILE A 20 16.33 -8.46 20.36
CA ILE A 20 15.48 -8.04 19.23
C ILE A 20 14.97 -6.63 19.49
N THR A 21 15.31 -5.71 18.60
CA THR A 21 14.91 -4.30 18.63
C THR A 21 13.77 -3.97 17.67
N GLU A 22 13.53 -4.83 16.68
CA GLU A 22 12.50 -4.63 15.65
C GLU A 22 11.82 -5.94 15.31
N ILE A 23 10.49 -5.89 15.09
CA ILE A 23 9.69 -7.01 14.61
C ILE A 23 8.80 -6.49 13.50
N THR A 24 8.92 -7.07 12.31
CA THR A 24 8.05 -6.80 11.18
C THR A 24 7.15 -8.01 10.92
N ALA A 25 5.83 -7.78 10.91
CA ALA A 25 4.86 -8.82 10.63
C ALA A 25 4.39 -8.75 9.17
N ASP A 26 4.45 -9.84 8.43
CA ASP A 26 3.67 -10.01 7.20
C ASP A 26 2.24 -10.42 7.59
N VAL A 27 1.29 -9.56 7.29
CA VAL A 27 -0.14 -9.74 7.58
C VAL A 27 -0.96 -10.00 6.32
N GLY A 28 -0.33 -10.02 5.16
CA GLY A 28 -0.98 -10.04 3.84
C GLY A 28 -1.91 -11.22 3.66
N ARG A 29 -1.51 -12.42 4.10
CA ARG A 29 -2.33 -13.62 4.04
C ARG A 29 -3.57 -13.51 4.94
N VAL A 30 -3.39 -13.03 6.17
CA VAL A 30 -4.51 -12.86 7.12
C VAL A 30 -5.53 -11.87 6.58
N LEU A 31 -5.09 -10.76 5.99
CA LEU A 31 -5.98 -9.76 5.39
C LEU A 31 -6.79 -10.32 4.21
N VAL A 32 -6.18 -11.21 3.39
CA VAL A 32 -6.87 -11.83 2.24
C VAL A 32 -7.86 -12.90 2.68
N GLU A 33 -7.56 -13.67 3.72
CA GLU A 33 -8.39 -14.80 4.18
C GLU A 33 -9.56 -14.37 5.09
N ARG A 34 -9.50 -13.15 5.66
CA ARG A 34 -10.57 -12.65 6.54
C ARG A 34 -11.80 -12.23 5.75
N LYS A 35 -12.97 -12.45 6.36
CA LYS A 35 -14.21 -11.88 5.86
C LYS A 35 -14.15 -10.37 5.91
N LEU A 36 -14.50 -9.72 4.81
CA LEU A 36 -14.60 -8.27 4.75
C LEU A 36 -15.78 -7.78 5.62
N ALA A 37 -15.56 -6.68 6.34
CA ALA A 37 -16.62 -6.02 7.09
C ALA A 37 -17.57 -5.27 6.16
N ASP A 38 -18.81 -5.06 6.62
CA ASP A 38 -19.82 -4.31 5.88
C ASP A 38 -19.42 -2.82 5.74
N VAL A 39 -19.61 -2.25 4.55
CA VAL A 39 -19.22 -0.89 4.18
C VAL A 39 -20.37 -0.13 3.56
N VAL A 40 -20.55 1.14 3.96
CA VAL A 40 -21.32 2.12 3.21
C VAL A 40 -20.36 2.88 2.29
N ALA A 41 -20.59 2.82 0.97
CA ALA A 41 -19.79 3.53 -0.03
C ALA A 41 -20.47 4.87 -0.37
N ILE A 42 -19.76 6.00 -0.17
CA ILE A 42 -20.24 7.35 -0.50
C ILE A 42 -19.47 7.84 -1.70
N ARG A 43 -20.17 8.14 -2.79
CA ARG A 43 -19.60 8.61 -4.05
C ARG A 43 -19.99 10.06 -4.32
N ILE A 44 -19.01 10.94 -4.41
CA ILE A 44 -19.19 12.36 -4.65
C ILE A 44 -18.86 12.65 -6.12
N SER A 45 -19.86 13.11 -6.88
CA SER A 45 -19.70 13.43 -8.30
C SER A 45 -20.55 14.65 -8.70
N PRO A 46 -20.16 15.39 -9.77
CA PRO A 46 -20.90 16.57 -10.21
C PRO A 46 -22.28 16.25 -10.80
N ARG A 47 -22.48 15.00 -11.18
CA ARG A 47 -23.74 14.48 -11.70
C ARG A 47 -23.98 13.10 -11.11
N PRO A 48 -24.52 13.04 -9.87
CA PRO A 48 -24.91 11.77 -9.29
C PRO A 48 -25.93 11.08 -10.19
N PRO A 49 -25.86 9.78 -10.39
CA PRO A 49 -26.85 9.04 -11.17
C PRO A 49 -28.23 9.15 -10.50
N ALA A 50 -29.27 9.19 -11.30
CA ALA A 50 -30.64 9.21 -10.82
C ALA A 50 -31.09 7.86 -10.21
N ASP A 51 -30.42 6.79 -10.63
CA ASP A 51 -30.57 5.46 -10.07
C ASP A 51 -29.20 4.82 -9.80
N ASP A 52 -29.15 3.87 -8.88
CA ASP A 52 -27.92 3.22 -8.45
C ASP A 52 -27.39 2.20 -9.48
N TYR A 53 -28.17 1.86 -10.50
CA TYR A 53 -27.90 0.72 -11.36
C TYR A 53 -26.69 0.92 -12.30
N HIS A 54 -26.43 2.11 -12.78
CA HIS A 54 -25.41 2.34 -13.81
C HIS A 54 -23.99 2.69 -13.30
N MET A 55 -23.85 3.00 -12.02
CA MET A 55 -22.54 3.34 -11.41
C MET A 55 -22.05 2.28 -10.39
N THR A 56 -22.80 1.20 -10.24
CA THR A 56 -22.65 0.25 -9.14
C THR A 56 -21.96 -1.06 -9.49
N ALA A 57 -21.50 -1.24 -10.71
CA ALA A 57 -20.73 -2.44 -11.03
C ALA A 57 -19.46 -2.48 -10.16
N LEU A 58 -19.58 -3.11 -9.00
CA LEU A 58 -18.47 -3.41 -8.12
C LEU A 58 -17.84 -4.74 -8.56
N PRO A 59 -16.52 -4.86 -8.52
CA PRO A 59 -15.89 -6.15 -8.74
C PRO A 59 -16.24 -7.11 -7.59
N PRO A 60 -16.37 -8.42 -7.86
CA PRO A 60 -16.80 -9.43 -6.88
C PRO A 60 -16.07 -9.37 -5.54
N PHE A 61 -14.77 -8.99 -5.54
CA PHE A 61 -13.96 -8.96 -4.34
C PHE A 61 -14.33 -7.85 -3.33
N VAL A 62 -15.05 -6.80 -3.74
CA VAL A 62 -15.57 -5.76 -2.82
C VAL A 62 -17.09 -5.72 -2.80
N GLU A 63 -17.78 -6.32 -3.79
CA GLU A 63 -19.23 -6.29 -3.91
C GLU A 63 -19.91 -6.86 -2.66
N SER A 64 -19.38 -7.96 -2.13
CA SER A 64 -19.94 -8.62 -0.94
C SER A 64 -19.82 -7.78 0.35
N ALA A 65 -18.95 -6.77 0.38
CA ALA A 65 -18.77 -5.90 1.53
C ALA A 65 -19.69 -4.66 1.47
N VAL A 66 -20.12 -4.22 0.29
CA VAL A 66 -20.90 -2.99 0.14
C VAL A 66 -22.37 -3.26 0.40
N THR A 67 -22.89 -2.72 1.50
CA THR A 67 -24.30 -2.84 1.89
C THR A 67 -25.16 -1.71 1.32
N ARG A 68 -24.55 -0.54 1.07
CA ARG A 68 -25.24 0.64 0.53
C ARG A 68 -24.26 1.51 -0.24
N VAL A 69 -24.72 2.05 -1.35
CA VAL A 69 -24.06 3.14 -2.08
C VAL A 69 -24.88 4.42 -1.92
N VAL A 70 -24.22 5.52 -1.55
CA VAL A 70 -24.83 6.84 -1.39
C VAL A 70 -24.17 7.80 -2.39
N HIS A 71 -24.97 8.47 -3.19
CA HIS A 71 -24.50 9.46 -4.17
C HIS A 71 -24.70 10.87 -3.66
N VAL A 72 -23.65 11.69 -3.69
CA VAL A 72 -23.64 13.09 -3.24
C VAL A 72 -23.18 13.99 -4.38
N GLY A 73 -23.85 15.13 -4.58
CA GLY A 73 -23.41 16.16 -5.52
C GLY A 73 -22.08 16.77 -5.09
N GLY A 74 -21.16 17.06 -6.03
CA GLY A 74 -19.87 17.66 -5.68
C GLY A 74 -18.76 17.27 -6.64
N GLY A 75 -17.53 17.20 -6.11
CA GLY A 75 -16.32 16.85 -6.86
C GLY A 75 -15.53 18.07 -7.33
N HIS A 76 -14.30 17.83 -7.79
CA HIS A 76 -13.35 18.85 -8.22
C HIS A 76 -12.77 18.53 -9.60
N ASP A 77 -12.30 19.54 -10.31
CA ASP A 77 -11.44 19.36 -11.49
C ASP A 77 -9.98 19.04 -11.07
N LEU A 78 -9.13 18.76 -12.05
CA LEU A 78 -7.72 18.44 -11.79
C LEU A 78 -6.89 19.66 -11.28
N ARG A 79 -7.49 20.84 -11.18
CA ARG A 79 -6.90 22.06 -10.58
C ARG A 79 -7.47 22.33 -9.17
N GLY A 80 -8.24 21.41 -8.63
CA GLY A 80 -8.88 21.55 -7.32
C GLY A 80 -10.08 22.50 -7.26
N ARG A 81 -10.61 22.96 -8.43
CA ARG A 81 -11.80 23.83 -8.44
C ARG A 81 -13.05 22.98 -8.38
N PRO A 82 -14.06 23.35 -7.56
CA PRO A 82 -15.32 22.62 -7.48
C PRO A 82 -16.00 22.53 -8.86
N LEU A 83 -16.43 21.33 -9.24
CA LEU A 83 -17.25 21.06 -10.43
C LEU A 83 -18.73 21.28 -10.15
N ALA A 84 -19.15 21.09 -8.90
CA ALA A 84 -20.48 21.37 -8.39
C ALA A 84 -20.39 21.68 -6.90
N SER A 85 -21.38 22.37 -6.36
CA SER A 85 -21.53 22.57 -4.92
C SER A 85 -21.72 21.22 -4.22
N LEU A 86 -21.10 21.05 -3.04
CA LEU A 86 -21.30 19.86 -2.23
C LEU A 86 -22.75 19.76 -1.74
N GLY A 87 -23.41 18.66 -2.02
CA GLY A 87 -24.80 18.37 -1.58
C GLY A 87 -24.87 17.99 -0.10
N LEU A 88 -24.20 18.77 0.77
CA LEU A 88 -24.07 18.46 2.19
C LEU A 88 -25.41 18.43 2.92
N GLU A 89 -26.33 19.33 2.63
CA GLU A 89 -27.65 19.37 3.29
C GLU A 89 -28.46 18.09 3.02
N ALA A 90 -28.49 17.65 1.75
CA ALA A 90 -29.16 16.41 1.38
C ALA A 90 -28.49 15.20 2.04
N PHE A 91 -27.18 15.18 2.10
CA PHE A 91 -26.43 14.15 2.80
C PHE A 91 -26.75 14.11 4.31
N LEU A 92 -26.78 15.26 4.97
CA LEU A 92 -27.12 15.37 6.40
C LEU A 92 -28.56 14.89 6.70
N ALA A 93 -29.50 15.08 5.77
CA ALA A 93 -30.84 14.55 5.90
C ALA A 93 -30.90 13.03 5.82
N ASP A 94 -29.99 12.40 5.08
CA ASP A 94 -29.88 10.95 4.90
C ASP A 94 -28.95 10.25 5.94
N LEU A 95 -28.08 11.02 6.60
CA LEU A 95 -27.10 10.52 7.55
C LEU A 95 -27.70 9.71 8.72
N PRO A 96 -28.85 10.09 9.35
CA PRO A 96 -29.46 9.27 10.39
C PRO A 96 -29.76 7.84 9.91
N GLY A 97 -30.18 7.67 8.65
CA GLY A 97 -30.44 6.35 8.05
C GLY A 97 -29.16 5.54 7.85
N ILE A 98 -28.03 6.19 7.56
CA ILE A 98 -26.73 5.55 7.47
C ILE A 98 -26.28 5.05 8.84
N LEU A 99 -26.33 5.91 9.86
CA LEU A 99 -25.94 5.58 11.23
C LEU A 99 -26.81 4.48 11.85
N ALA A 100 -28.13 4.48 11.54
CA ALA A 100 -29.07 3.48 12.02
C ALA A 100 -28.87 2.09 11.37
N SER A 101 -28.13 1.99 10.28
CA SER A 101 -27.85 0.69 9.60
C SER A 101 -27.00 -0.26 10.44
N GLY A 102 -26.30 0.24 11.46
CA GLY A 102 -25.34 -0.53 12.27
C GLY A 102 -23.98 -0.75 11.60
N VAL A 103 -23.80 -0.32 10.34
CA VAL A 103 -22.50 -0.39 9.64
C VAL A 103 -21.57 0.69 10.20
N ARG A 104 -20.35 0.29 10.54
CA ARG A 104 -19.35 1.17 11.16
C ARG A 104 -18.26 1.63 10.18
N ASN A 105 -18.19 1.05 8.99
CA ASN A 105 -17.15 1.32 8.02
C ASN A 105 -17.71 2.11 6.85
N VAL A 106 -17.05 3.20 6.51
CA VAL A 106 -17.46 4.10 5.43
C VAL A 106 -16.30 4.37 4.49
N ALA A 107 -16.52 4.16 3.21
CA ALA A 107 -15.59 4.57 2.15
C ALA A 107 -16.15 5.82 1.46
N ILE A 108 -15.34 6.87 1.33
CA ILE A 108 -15.73 8.12 0.67
C ILE A 108 -14.83 8.33 -0.53
N THR A 109 -15.44 8.45 -1.71
CA THR A 109 -14.73 8.67 -2.96
C THR A 109 -15.27 9.87 -3.71
N SER A 110 -14.38 10.80 -4.08
CA SER A 110 -14.76 12.00 -4.83
C SER A 110 -14.10 12.07 -6.20
N VAL A 111 -14.83 12.55 -7.19
CA VAL A 111 -14.25 12.99 -8.45
C VAL A 111 -13.27 14.12 -8.16
N GLY A 112 -12.02 13.96 -8.67
CA GLY A 112 -10.95 14.93 -8.50
C GLY A 112 -10.35 15.01 -7.09
N SER A 113 -10.56 14.01 -6.22
CA SER A 113 -9.96 13.97 -4.87
C SER A 113 -8.42 13.98 -4.88
N THR A 114 -7.78 13.58 -5.97
CA THR A 114 -6.33 13.70 -6.17
C THR A 114 -5.83 15.14 -6.27
N ALA A 115 -6.70 16.09 -6.58
CA ALA A 115 -6.39 17.52 -6.65
C ALA A 115 -6.94 18.31 -5.46
N SER A 116 -8.07 17.88 -4.87
CA SER A 116 -8.65 18.49 -3.68
C SER A 116 -9.48 17.48 -2.89
N LYS A 117 -9.13 17.28 -1.64
CA LYS A 117 -9.84 16.40 -0.69
C LYS A 117 -10.97 17.09 0.07
N ASP A 118 -11.23 18.38 -0.19
CA ASP A 118 -12.18 19.20 0.59
C ASP A 118 -13.57 18.56 0.73
N HIS A 119 -14.16 18.09 -0.36
CA HIS A 119 -15.49 17.49 -0.31
C HIS A 119 -15.52 16.16 0.46
N GLU A 120 -14.50 15.32 0.34
CA GLU A 120 -14.39 14.07 1.12
C GLU A 120 -14.27 14.39 2.61
N MET A 121 -13.38 15.32 2.98
CA MET A 121 -13.18 15.74 4.36
C MET A 121 -14.46 16.29 5.00
N ARG A 122 -15.20 17.13 4.29
CA ARG A 122 -16.46 17.70 4.81
C ARG A 122 -17.54 16.67 5.05
N ILE A 123 -17.62 15.61 4.22
CA ILE A 123 -18.53 14.48 4.45
C ILE A 123 -18.03 13.65 5.65
N ALA A 124 -16.73 13.38 5.73
CA ALA A 124 -16.12 12.68 6.86
C ALA A 124 -16.35 13.40 8.18
N ASP A 125 -16.13 14.72 8.22
CA ASP A 125 -16.36 15.56 9.40
C ASP A 125 -17.85 15.54 9.83
N ALA A 126 -18.77 15.54 8.88
CA ALA A 126 -20.20 15.44 9.16
C ALA A 126 -20.55 14.10 9.83
N ILE A 127 -19.96 12.98 9.36
CA ILE A 127 -20.17 11.67 9.97
C ILE A 127 -19.56 11.62 11.38
N LEU A 128 -18.27 11.97 11.53
CA LEU A 128 -17.55 11.90 12.79
C LEU A 128 -18.08 12.86 13.86
N SER A 129 -18.73 13.96 13.46
CA SER A 129 -19.41 14.86 14.39
C SER A 129 -20.67 14.24 15.02
N ASN A 130 -21.25 13.23 14.36
CA ASN A 130 -22.43 12.51 14.85
C ASN A 130 -22.07 11.18 15.52
N ASP A 131 -21.05 10.47 15.02
CA ASP A 131 -20.57 9.23 15.60
C ASP A 131 -19.05 9.12 15.39
N ARG A 132 -18.29 9.23 16.49
CA ARG A 132 -16.82 9.22 16.49
C ARG A 132 -16.23 7.81 16.33
N ASP A 133 -17.03 6.77 16.51
CA ASP A 133 -16.60 5.38 16.41
C ASP A 133 -16.69 4.86 14.95
N MET A 134 -17.07 5.72 14.02
CA MET A 134 -17.11 5.39 12.60
C MET A 134 -15.69 5.32 12.02
N ARG A 135 -15.40 4.25 11.28
CA ARG A 135 -14.15 4.07 10.52
C ARG A 135 -14.32 4.63 9.13
N ILE A 136 -13.49 5.58 8.76
CA ILE A 136 -13.61 6.27 7.48
C ILE A 136 -12.34 6.08 6.66
N SER A 137 -12.51 5.64 5.40
CA SER A 137 -11.47 5.56 4.40
C SER A 137 -11.75 6.57 3.29
N LEU A 138 -10.80 7.46 3.01
CA LEU A 138 -10.92 8.49 1.98
C LEU A 138 -10.16 8.07 0.72
N SER A 139 -10.76 8.26 -0.44
CA SER A 139 -10.10 7.95 -1.70
C SER A 139 -8.91 8.87 -2.01
N SER A 140 -8.85 10.04 -1.40
CA SER A 140 -7.72 10.98 -1.49
C SER A 140 -6.43 10.48 -0.85
N ASP A 141 -6.51 9.45 0.00
CA ASP A 141 -5.33 8.83 0.63
C ASP A 141 -4.62 7.85 -0.32
N PHE A 142 -5.26 7.52 -1.46
CA PHE A 142 -4.78 6.57 -2.45
C PHE A 142 -4.66 7.22 -3.82
N TYR A 143 -3.47 7.23 -4.41
CA TYR A 143 -3.30 7.86 -5.71
C TYR A 143 -3.64 6.91 -6.87
N SER A 144 -4.62 7.28 -7.66
CA SER A 144 -4.82 6.86 -9.05
C SER A 144 -5.55 7.96 -9.81
N SER A 145 -5.21 8.17 -11.09
CA SER A 145 -5.99 9.04 -11.98
C SER A 145 -7.38 8.46 -12.30
N VAL A 146 -7.56 7.16 -12.08
CA VAL A 146 -8.80 6.44 -12.35
C VAL A 146 -9.68 6.45 -11.11
N PHE A 147 -10.89 6.99 -11.23
CA PHE A 147 -11.87 7.06 -10.13
C PHE A 147 -12.13 5.67 -9.52
N ARG A 148 -12.36 4.66 -10.36
CA ARG A 148 -12.70 3.30 -9.91
C ARG A 148 -11.58 2.66 -9.08
N ASP A 149 -10.33 2.86 -9.44
CA ASP A 149 -9.21 2.29 -8.67
C ASP A 149 -9.21 2.84 -7.25
N ARG A 150 -9.42 4.16 -7.09
CA ARG A 150 -9.51 4.80 -5.77
C ARG A 150 -10.74 4.37 -4.99
N ASP A 151 -11.90 4.28 -5.67
CA ASP A 151 -13.16 3.85 -5.09
C ASP A 151 -13.05 2.44 -4.51
N TYR A 152 -12.56 1.49 -5.32
CA TYR A 152 -12.37 0.11 -4.87
C TYR A 152 -11.33 0.00 -3.76
N THR A 153 -10.29 0.83 -3.80
CA THR A 153 -9.27 0.87 -2.74
C THR A 153 -9.83 1.40 -1.44
N ALA A 154 -10.59 2.50 -1.49
CA ALA A 154 -11.23 3.07 -0.30
C ALA A 154 -12.23 2.07 0.32
N ILE A 155 -13.02 1.36 -0.51
CA ILE A 155 -13.95 0.33 -0.05
C ILE A 155 -13.17 -0.85 0.58
N MET A 156 -12.16 -1.38 -0.11
CA MET A 156 -11.35 -2.49 0.41
C MET A 156 -10.65 -2.09 1.71
N ASN A 157 -10.05 -0.90 1.75
CA ASN A 157 -9.41 -0.40 2.96
C ASN A 157 -10.40 -0.30 4.12
N SER A 158 -11.57 0.32 3.89
CA SER A 158 -12.62 0.45 4.89
C SER A 158 -13.10 -0.91 5.42
N ALA A 159 -13.30 -1.89 4.51
CA ALA A 159 -13.73 -3.24 4.87
C ALA A 159 -12.68 -4.03 5.68
N LEU A 160 -11.41 -3.64 5.62
CA LEU A 160 -10.30 -4.28 6.32
C LEU A 160 -9.90 -3.56 7.62
N MET A 161 -10.39 -2.34 7.89
CA MET A 161 -9.96 -1.53 9.04
C MET A 161 -10.21 -2.25 10.38
N GLU A 162 -11.35 -2.91 10.53
CA GLU A 162 -11.66 -3.71 11.75
C GLU A 162 -10.66 -4.86 11.95
N THR A 163 -10.35 -5.59 10.89
CA THR A 163 -9.30 -6.62 10.91
C THR A 163 -7.93 -6.01 11.24
N GLY A 164 -7.63 -4.83 10.69
CA GLY A 164 -6.41 -4.09 11.00
C GLY A 164 -6.31 -3.72 12.48
N GLU A 165 -7.38 -3.22 13.09
CA GLU A 165 -7.45 -2.90 14.52
C GLU A 165 -7.22 -4.16 15.39
N ASP A 166 -7.89 -5.27 15.06
CA ASP A 166 -7.73 -6.56 15.74
C ASP A 166 -6.28 -7.04 15.69
N LEU A 167 -5.64 -6.95 14.50
CA LEU A 167 -4.24 -7.33 14.33
C LEU A 167 -3.31 -6.42 15.12
N VAL A 168 -3.54 -5.11 15.13
CA VAL A 168 -2.75 -4.15 15.93
C VAL A 168 -2.85 -4.49 17.42
N ALA A 169 -4.04 -4.77 17.91
CA ALA A 169 -4.25 -5.14 19.30
C ALA A 169 -3.54 -6.46 19.66
N MET A 170 -3.74 -7.50 18.85
CA MET A 170 -3.20 -8.84 19.09
C MET A 170 -1.66 -8.88 18.97
N LEU A 171 -1.11 -8.35 17.87
CA LEU A 171 0.34 -8.32 17.64
C LEU A 171 1.03 -7.37 18.62
N GLY A 172 0.39 -6.23 18.92
CA GLY A 172 0.88 -5.26 19.90
C GLY A 172 0.94 -5.82 21.31
N GLU A 173 -0.06 -6.58 21.75
CA GLU A 173 -0.07 -7.22 23.07
C GLU A 173 1.01 -8.32 23.17
N ALA A 174 1.04 -9.23 22.20
CA ALA A 174 1.99 -10.33 22.17
C ALA A 174 3.45 -9.83 22.05
N GLY A 175 3.69 -8.83 21.19
CA GLY A 175 5.01 -8.21 20.99
C GLY A 175 5.49 -7.53 22.29
N ARG A 176 4.69 -6.67 22.91
CA ARG A 176 5.05 -6.00 24.18
C ARG A 176 5.32 -6.98 25.31
N ARG A 177 4.60 -8.10 25.36
CA ARG A 177 4.79 -9.14 26.39
C ARG A 177 6.13 -9.85 26.25
N GLN A 178 6.52 -10.16 25.00
CA GLN A 178 7.73 -10.93 24.73
C GLN A 178 8.98 -10.05 24.51
N PHE A 179 8.82 -8.92 23.84
CA PHE A 179 9.88 -7.99 23.44
C PHE A 179 9.48 -6.53 23.72
N PRO A 180 9.45 -6.12 25.01
CA PRO A 180 8.89 -4.82 25.41
C PRO A 180 9.65 -3.60 24.82
N ALA A 181 10.89 -3.78 24.40
CA ALA A 181 11.72 -2.73 23.80
C ALA A 181 11.68 -2.74 22.26
N ALA A 182 11.06 -3.76 21.63
CA ALA A 182 11.05 -3.86 20.18
C ALA A 182 10.02 -2.90 19.56
N GLN A 183 10.41 -2.28 18.46
CA GLN A 183 9.49 -1.56 17.59
C GLN A 183 8.71 -2.58 16.73
N LEU A 184 7.40 -2.39 16.69
CA LEU A 184 6.52 -3.28 15.92
C LEU A 184 6.08 -2.60 14.64
N SER A 185 6.27 -3.28 13.53
CA SER A 185 5.92 -2.84 12.18
C SER A 185 5.13 -3.93 11.46
N PHE A 186 4.45 -3.55 10.38
CA PHE A 186 3.93 -4.50 9.41
C PHE A 186 4.57 -4.25 8.05
N ALA A 187 4.69 -5.32 7.26
CA ALA A 187 5.24 -5.25 5.90
C ALA A 187 4.22 -4.65 4.93
N GLU A 188 4.68 -3.79 4.05
CA GLU A 188 3.88 -3.17 3.00
C GLU A 188 4.13 -3.84 1.64
N ASN A 189 3.16 -3.73 0.76
CA ASN A 189 3.17 -4.38 -0.55
C ASN A 189 4.15 -3.79 -1.57
N ASP A 190 4.86 -2.73 -1.21
CA ASP A 190 5.99 -2.17 -1.98
C ASP A 190 7.36 -2.74 -1.55
N GLY A 191 7.39 -3.60 -0.52
CA GLY A 191 8.61 -4.14 0.08
C GLY A 191 9.17 -3.30 1.22
N GLY A 192 8.47 -2.24 1.60
CA GLY A 192 8.76 -1.48 2.80
C GLY A 192 8.04 -2.00 4.03
N ARG A 193 8.16 -1.25 5.11
CA ARG A 193 7.40 -1.46 6.35
C ARG A 193 6.87 -0.14 6.90
N ALA A 194 5.80 -0.21 7.66
CA ALA A 194 5.27 0.91 8.43
C ALA A 194 5.02 0.51 9.88
N PRO A 195 4.95 1.47 10.83
CA PRO A 195 4.59 1.19 12.21
C PRO A 195 3.28 0.40 12.31
N LEU A 196 3.23 -0.60 13.19
CA LEU A 196 2.08 -1.50 13.34
C LEU A 196 0.75 -0.74 13.52
N SER A 197 0.76 0.41 14.20
CA SER A 197 -0.44 1.25 14.40
C SER A 197 -1.07 1.74 13.10
N ARG A 198 -0.30 1.88 12.02
CA ARG A 198 -0.80 2.30 10.71
C ARG A 198 -1.68 1.25 10.06
N LEU A 199 -1.53 -0.02 10.44
CA LEU A 199 -2.35 -1.11 9.94
C LEU A 199 -3.85 -0.93 10.25
N ALA A 200 -4.19 -0.25 11.34
CA ALA A 200 -5.59 0.09 11.66
C ALA A 200 -6.19 1.16 10.71
N LEU A 201 -5.34 1.97 10.08
CA LEU A 201 -5.77 3.08 9.20
C LEU A 201 -5.71 2.70 7.71
N THR A 202 -4.63 2.02 7.32
CA THR A 202 -4.36 1.69 5.91
C THR A 202 -3.99 0.21 5.71
N PRO A 203 -4.87 -0.73 6.16
CA PRO A 203 -4.60 -2.17 6.02
C PRO A 203 -4.40 -2.63 4.58
N VAL A 204 -4.95 -1.91 3.60
CA VAL A 204 -4.77 -2.22 2.17
C VAL A 204 -3.31 -2.24 1.74
N HIS A 205 -2.42 -1.51 2.41
CA HIS A 205 -0.99 -1.52 2.12
C HIS A 205 -0.28 -2.81 2.59
N GLY A 206 -0.88 -3.58 3.50
CA GLY A 206 -0.40 -4.90 3.89
C GLY A 206 -0.86 -6.03 2.96
N LEU A 207 -1.77 -5.76 2.03
CA LEU A 207 -2.27 -6.79 1.12
C LEU A 207 -1.15 -7.30 0.20
N ARG A 208 -0.93 -8.63 0.19
CA ARG A 208 0.04 -9.26 -0.71
C ARG A 208 1.45 -8.68 -0.62
N ALA A 209 1.95 -8.44 0.59
CA ALA A 209 3.31 -7.99 0.81
C ALA A 209 4.36 -9.07 0.44
N GLU A 210 4.01 -10.35 0.57
CA GLU A 210 4.91 -11.49 0.38
C GLU A 210 5.73 -11.46 -0.94
N PRO A 211 5.17 -11.16 -2.13
CA PRO A 211 5.97 -11.07 -3.34
C PRO A 211 7.05 -9.97 -3.28
N ALA A 212 6.72 -8.80 -2.73
CA ALA A 212 7.69 -7.71 -2.57
C ALA A 212 8.78 -8.08 -1.58
N LEU A 213 8.42 -8.73 -0.47
CA LEU A 213 9.37 -9.26 0.51
C LEU A 213 10.25 -10.34 -0.09
N GLY A 214 9.69 -11.25 -0.92
CA GLY A 214 10.45 -12.26 -1.64
C GLY A 214 11.52 -11.64 -2.55
N ILE A 215 11.17 -10.59 -3.31
CA ILE A 215 12.11 -9.84 -4.15
C ILE A 215 13.21 -9.19 -3.30
N LEU A 216 12.84 -8.51 -2.22
CA LEU A 216 13.77 -7.86 -1.31
C LEU A 216 14.73 -8.88 -0.65
N GLY A 217 14.18 -10.01 -0.19
CA GLY A 217 14.96 -11.08 0.40
C GLY A 217 15.94 -11.72 -0.56
N VAL A 218 15.56 -11.91 -1.83
CA VAL A 218 16.46 -12.36 -2.90
C VAL A 218 17.63 -11.39 -3.07
N ALA A 219 17.36 -10.10 -3.20
CA ALA A 219 18.40 -9.08 -3.33
C ALA A 219 19.39 -9.15 -2.16
N ARG A 220 18.88 -9.36 -0.94
CA ARG A 220 19.69 -9.46 0.28
C ARG A 220 20.50 -10.74 0.35
N LEU A 221 19.87 -11.90 0.08
CA LEU A 221 20.51 -13.23 0.16
C LEU A 221 21.55 -13.46 -0.93
N ALA A 222 21.24 -13.03 -2.15
CA ALA A 222 22.15 -13.16 -3.28
C ALA A 222 23.22 -12.05 -3.34
N GLY A 223 23.03 -10.95 -2.62
CA GLY A 223 23.90 -9.77 -2.67
C GLY A 223 23.85 -9.04 -4.02
N ILE A 224 22.73 -9.15 -4.74
CA ILE A 224 22.57 -8.63 -6.09
C ILE A 224 21.60 -7.44 -6.07
N PRO A 225 22.07 -6.19 -6.28
CA PRO A 225 21.21 -5.01 -6.20
C PRO A 225 20.26 -4.87 -7.40
N GLU A 226 20.62 -5.44 -8.54
CA GLU A 226 19.79 -5.45 -9.75
C GLU A 226 19.63 -6.86 -10.26
N ALA A 227 18.42 -7.39 -10.17
CA ALA A 227 18.08 -8.75 -10.59
C ALA A 227 16.68 -8.80 -11.17
N GLU A 228 16.47 -9.76 -12.05
CA GLU A 228 15.16 -10.28 -12.39
C GLU A 228 14.86 -11.42 -11.40
N VAL A 229 13.72 -11.35 -10.73
CA VAL A 229 13.31 -12.34 -9.73
C VAL A 229 12.05 -13.06 -10.21
N ILE A 230 12.17 -14.36 -10.42
CA ILE A 230 11.05 -15.22 -10.79
C ILE A 230 10.49 -15.83 -9.51
N LEU A 231 9.30 -15.37 -9.13
CA LEU A 231 8.58 -15.80 -7.95
C LEU A 231 7.64 -16.94 -8.30
N CYS A 232 7.85 -18.11 -7.73
CA CYS A 232 6.91 -19.23 -7.81
C CYS A 232 5.95 -19.14 -6.62
N MET A 233 4.68 -18.90 -6.90
CA MET A 233 3.59 -18.73 -5.93
C MET A 233 2.53 -19.81 -6.14
N GLU A 234 1.59 -19.97 -5.21
CA GLU A 234 0.49 -20.94 -5.33
C GLU A 234 -0.33 -20.77 -6.61
N ALA A 235 -0.53 -19.52 -7.06
CA ALA A 235 -1.29 -19.20 -8.28
C ALA A 235 -0.48 -19.32 -9.58
N GLY A 236 0.80 -19.71 -9.54
CA GLY A 236 1.70 -19.79 -10.69
C GLY A 236 3.01 -19.07 -10.49
N ALA A 237 3.61 -18.55 -11.55
CA ALA A 237 4.87 -17.81 -11.46
C ALA A 237 4.73 -16.39 -12.02
N ALA A 238 5.47 -15.46 -11.42
CA ALA A 238 5.54 -14.07 -11.85
C ALA A 238 6.99 -13.56 -11.83
N VAL A 239 7.24 -12.52 -12.60
CA VAL A 239 8.54 -11.86 -12.71
C VAL A 239 8.46 -10.50 -12.05
N GLY A 240 9.33 -10.25 -11.10
CA GLY A 240 9.59 -8.95 -10.51
C GLY A 240 11.04 -8.54 -10.73
N HIS A 241 11.35 -7.29 -10.41
CA HIS A 241 12.68 -6.74 -10.61
C HIS A 241 13.15 -6.01 -9.35
N THR A 242 14.46 -6.06 -9.11
CA THR A 242 15.11 -5.19 -8.11
C THR A 242 15.80 -4.01 -8.80
N ARG A 243 15.83 -2.89 -8.10
CA ARG A 243 16.64 -1.71 -8.43
C ARG A 243 17.24 -1.16 -7.15
N GLY A 244 18.56 -1.10 -7.08
CA GLY A 244 19.24 -0.70 -5.84
C GLY A 244 18.92 -1.60 -4.65
N GLY A 245 18.62 -2.89 -4.90
CA GLY A 245 18.26 -3.87 -3.88
C GLY A 245 16.81 -3.82 -3.40
N LEU A 246 15.97 -2.94 -3.94
CA LEU A 246 14.56 -2.79 -3.58
C LEU A 246 13.65 -3.22 -4.74
N PRO A 247 12.42 -3.69 -4.45
CA PRO A 247 11.47 -4.04 -5.48
C PRO A 247 11.09 -2.82 -6.35
N VAL A 248 11.06 -3.00 -7.67
CA VAL A 248 10.47 -2.01 -8.57
C VAL A 248 8.97 -1.98 -8.34
N SER A 249 8.43 -0.81 -7.97
CA SER A 249 7.03 -0.66 -7.55
C SER A 249 6.20 0.14 -8.54
N ARG A 250 4.90 -0.15 -8.58
CA ARG A 250 3.87 0.64 -9.28
C ARG A 250 2.76 1.04 -8.32
N SER A 251 2.01 2.09 -8.69
CA SER A 251 0.91 2.63 -7.87
C SER A 251 -0.37 1.80 -7.92
N LEU A 252 -0.35 0.58 -8.46
CA LEU A 252 -1.52 -0.27 -8.64
C LEU A 252 -1.21 -1.73 -8.34
N ILE A 253 -2.06 -2.36 -7.54
CA ILE A 253 -2.12 -3.82 -7.39
C ILE A 253 -3.18 -4.37 -8.34
N ARG A 254 -2.80 -5.32 -9.18
CA ARG A 254 -3.75 -6.04 -10.06
C ARG A 254 -3.84 -7.52 -9.74
N GLN A 255 -2.76 -8.10 -9.24
CA GLN A 255 -2.68 -9.54 -9.05
C GLN A 255 -3.66 -10.07 -8.01
N GLY A 256 -4.45 -11.06 -8.44
CA GLY A 256 -5.42 -11.75 -7.61
C GLY A 256 -6.69 -10.95 -7.31
N PHE A 257 -6.89 -9.83 -8.01
CA PHE A 257 -8.12 -9.06 -8.01
C PHE A 257 -8.63 -8.89 -9.44
N ASP A 258 -9.95 -8.94 -9.62
CA ASP A 258 -10.58 -8.70 -10.94
C ASP A 258 -10.50 -7.24 -11.37
N ALA A 259 -10.01 -6.36 -10.50
CA ALA A 259 -9.81 -4.95 -10.76
C ALA A 259 -8.52 -4.43 -10.08
N SER A 260 -8.14 -3.20 -10.40
CA SER A 260 -6.95 -2.56 -9.81
C SER A 260 -7.29 -1.89 -8.48
N LEU A 261 -6.37 -2.00 -7.51
CA LEU A 261 -6.35 -1.20 -6.29
C LEU A 261 -5.22 -0.17 -6.36
N ALA A 262 -5.50 1.07 -5.95
CA ALA A 262 -4.55 2.16 -5.89
C ALA A 262 -3.68 2.02 -4.62
N SER A 263 -2.66 1.18 -4.69
CA SER A 263 -1.64 1.01 -3.65
C SER A 263 -0.29 0.80 -4.31
N ASN A 264 0.76 1.36 -3.73
CA ASN A 264 2.12 1.13 -4.20
C ASN A 264 2.50 -0.33 -3.91
N ALA A 265 2.80 -1.10 -4.95
CA ALA A 265 3.11 -2.51 -4.82
C ALA A 265 4.23 -2.91 -5.77
N ALA A 266 4.94 -3.98 -5.43
CA ALA A 266 5.93 -4.56 -6.33
C ALA A 266 5.30 -4.83 -7.70
N PHE A 267 5.97 -4.38 -8.74
CA PHE A 267 5.54 -4.63 -10.11
C PHE A 267 5.87 -6.06 -10.49
N LEU A 268 4.84 -6.82 -10.83
CA LEU A 268 4.95 -8.21 -11.22
C LEU A 268 4.30 -8.44 -12.58
N GLU A 269 4.99 -9.15 -13.45
CA GLU A 269 4.48 -9.63 -14.74
C GLU A 269 4.27 -11.15 -14.68
N PRO A 270 3.20 -11.68 -15.28
CA PRO A 270 3.04 -13.13 -15.36
C PRO A 270 4.24 -13.77 -16.07
N TYR A 271 4.83 -14.81 -15.44
CA TYR A 271 5.86 -15.59 -16.11
C TYR A 271 5.25 -16.48 -17.20
N THR A 272 5.90 -16.52 -18.35
CA THR A 272 5.54 -17.41 -19.46
C THR A 272 6.76 -18.20 -19.91
N VAL A 273 6.56 -19.39 -20.52
CA VAL A 273 7.66 -20.22 -21.07
C VAL A 273 8.51 -19.48 -22.12
N HIS A 274 8.01 -18.41 -22.69
CA HIS A 274 8.71 -17.57 -23.65
C HIS A 274 9.18 -16.23 -23.04
N HIS A 275 9.26 -16.18 -21.70
CA HIS A 275 9.78 -14.98 -21.04
C HIS A 275 11.21 -14.69 -21.55
N PRO A 276 11.46 -13.48 -22.08
CA PRO A 276 12.75 -13.14 -22.63
C PRO A 276 13.78 -13.05 -21.49
N VAL A 277 14.79 -13.93 -21.54
CA VAL A 277 15.90 -13.86 -20.58
C VAL A 277 16.76 -12.64 -20.93
N ARG A 278 16.93 -11.75 -19.99
CA ARG A 278 17.82 -10.60 -20.10
C ARG A 278 19.25 -11.03 -19.80
N ALA A 279 20.13 -10.98 -20.80
CA ALA A 279 21.53 -11.38 -20.66
C ALA A 279 22.35 -10.41 -19.77
N ASP A 280 21.86 -9.19 -19.59
CA ASP A 280 22.53 -8.11 -18.84
C ASP A 280 22.15 -8.06 -17.34
N VAL A 281 21.15 -8.84 -16.92
CA VAL A 281 20.66 -8.85 -15.53
C VAL A 281 20.59 -10.30 -15.03
N PRO A 282 21.12 -10.60 -13.85
CA PRO A 282 21.00 -11.93 -13.23
C PRO A 282 19.53 -12.28 -13.00
N SER A 283 19.15 -13.52 -13.32
CA SER A 283 17.82 -14.06 -13.04
C SER A 283 17.89 -15.02 -11.86
N VAL A 284 17.03 -14.83 -10.86
CA VAL A 284 16.97 -15.63 -9.63
C VAL A 284 15.56 -16.20 -9.48
N VAL A 285 15.46 -17.52 -9.35
CA VAL A 285 14.19 -18.23 -9.12
C VAL A 285 14.03 -18.52 -7.64
N VAL A 286 12.89 -18.13 -7.07
CA VAL A 286 12.54 -18.37 -5.67
C VAL A 286 11.17 -19.03 -5.54
N ASP A 287 11.06 -20.00 -4.62
CA ASP A 287 9.82 -20.66 -4.27
C ASP A 287 9.22 -20.01 -3.01
N LEU A 288 8.08 -19.35 -3.17
CA LEU A 288 7.31 -18.72 -2.08
C LEU A 288 6.08 -19.56 -1.68
N ARG A 289 5.92 -20.80 -2.18
CA ARG A 289 4.78 -21.64 -1.86
C ARG A 289 4.93 -22.27 -0.48
N ASP A 290 3.84 -22.41 0.24
CA ASP A 290 3.80 -23.08 1.54
C ASP A 290 4.24 -24.56 1.46
N ARG A 291 3.92 -25.21 0.33
CA ARG A 291 4.25 -26.63 0.06
C ARG A 291 5.32 -26.73 -1.01
N GLN A 292 6.56 -26.93 -0.58
CA GLN A 292 7.72 -27.07 -1.48
C GLN A 292 7.92 -28.51 -2.05
N GLU A 293 7.00 -29.44 -1.77
CA GLU A 293 7.14 -30.86 -2.14
C GLU A 293 6.84 -31.16 -3.62
N THR A 294 6.29 -30.22 -4.37
CA THR A 294 5.95 -30.39 -5.79
C THR A 294 6.94 -29.64 -6.69
N ALA A 295 7.14 -30.17 -7.91
CA ALA A 295 7.94 -29.46 -8.92
C ALA A 295 7.42 -28.03 -9.14
N LEU A 296 8.36 -27.10 -9.38
CA LEU A 296 8.01 -25.71 -9.66
C LEU A 296 7.23 -25.62 -10.99
N PRO A 297 6.34 -24.59 -11.12
CA PRO A 297 5.69 -24.26 -12.38
C PRO A 297 6.73 -24.14 -13.53
N PHE A 298 6.36 -24.52 -14.72
CA PHE A 298 7.17 -24.42 -15.94
C PHE A 298 8.53 -25.13 -15.89
N GLY A 299 8.75 -26.08 -14.97
CA GLY A 299 10.03 -26.78 -14.81
C GLY A 299 11.16 -25.88 -14.26
N LEU A 300 10.82 -24.78 -13.63
CA LEU A 300 11.80 -23.89 -12.99
C LEU A 300 12.55 -24.63 -11.86
N VAL A 301 13.76 -24.17 -11.58
CA VAL A 301 14.59 -24.71 -10.49
C VAL A 301 14.98 -23.56 -9.57
N PRO A 302 14.80 -23.68 -8.24
CA PRO A 302 15.20 -22.64 -7.31
C PRO A 302 16.69 -22.34 -7.41
N THR A 303 17.05 -21.07 -7.41
CA THR A 303 18.44 -20.62 -7.48
C THR A 303 19.02 -20.36 -6.09
N LEU A 304 18.15 -20.05 -5.10
CA LEU A 304 18.57 -19.92 -3.71
C LEU A 304 18.76 -21.28 -3.05
N PRO A 305 19.71 -21.41 -2.11
CA PRO A 305 19.90 -22.64 -1.34
C PRO A 305 18.62 -23.07 -0.61
N ALA A 306 18.41 -24.38 -0.52
CA ALA A 306 17.27 -24.93 0.21
C ALA A 306 17.27 -24.49 1.68
N GLY A 307 16.07 -24.20 2.21
CA GLY A 307 15.87 -23.76 3.60
C GLY A 307 16.06 -22.26 3.84
N GLN A 308 16.30 -21.47 2.79
CA GLN A 308 16.29 -20.01 2.87
C GLN A 308 14.89 -19.49 2.50
N ASP A 309 14.23 -18.83 3.45
CA ASP A 309 12.95 -18.17 3.24
C ASP A 309 13.20 -16.70 2.83
N ALA A 310 13.09 -16.43 1.53
CA ALA A 310 13.33 -15.10 0.99
C ALA A 310 12.34 -14.07 1.51
N ALA A 311 11.05 -14.42 1.68
CA ALA A 311 10.06 -13.48 2.18
C ALA A 311 10.32 -13.12 3.66
N LEU A 312 10.72 -14.10 4.47
CA LEU A 312 11.09 -13.86 5.86
C LEU A 312 12.34 -12.97 5.98
N VAL A 313 13.38 -13.24 5.16
CA VAL A 313 14.57 -12.37 5.11
C VAL A 313 14.19 -10.97 4.64
N GLY A 314 13.36 -10.85 3.61
CA GLY A 314 12.87 -9.56 3.12
C GLY A 314 12.13 -8.79 4.21
N SER A 315 11.25 -9.45 4.95
CA SER A 315 10.53 -8.85 6.08
C SER A 315 11.49 -8.31 7.17
N ALA A 316 12.57 -9.04 7.46
CA ALA A 316 13.56 -8.64 8.46
C ALA A 316 14.42 -7.43 8.03
N VAL A 317 14.59 -7.19 6.73
CA VAL A 317 15.42 -6.09 6.19
C VAL A 317 14.58 -4.99 5.51
N ALA A 318 13.27 -5.07 5.56
CA ALA A 318 12.38 -4.06 4.96
C ALA A 318 12.64 -2.67 5.55
N PRO A 319 12.95 -1.64 4.75
CA PRO A 319 13.12 -0.27 5.23
C PRO A 319 11.75 0.36 5.59
N LEU A 320 11.75 1.41 6.39
CA LEU A 320 10.58 2.28 6.49
C LEU A 320 10.43 3.02 5.16
N THR A 321 9.29 2.90 4.49
CA THR A 321 9.02 3.60 3.23
C THR A 321 7.92 4.63 3.39
N ALA A 322 8.05 5.74 2.66
CA ALA A 322 7.04 6.78 2.59
C ALA A 322 6.86 7.23 1.13
N TRP A 323 5.63 7.41 0.71
CA TRP A 323 5.28 7.85 -0.62
C TRP A 323 4.59 9.20 -0.60
N ILE A 324 5.01 10.07 -1.52
CA ILE A 324 4.28 11.26 -1.93
C ILE A 324 3.86 11.05 -3.38
N ASP A 325 2.57 11.09 -3.63
CA ASP A 325 2.01 10.90 -4.97
C ASP A 325 0.82 11.85 -5.15
N ARG A 326 1.03 12.96 -5.85
CA ARG A 326 0.03 14.04 -5.96
C ARG A 326 0.10 14.79 -7.28
N LEU A 327 -0.98 15.52 -7.58
CA LEU A 327 -1.03 16.45 -8.70
C LEU A 327 -0.57 17.84 -8.28
N GLU A 328 0.24 18.47 -9.14
CA GLU A 328 0.72 19.84 -8.97
C GLU A 328 0.41 20.67 -10.21
N THR A 329 0.07 21.95 -10.00
CA THR A 329 -0.09 22.90 -11.11
C THR A 329 1.22 23.64 -11.31
N VAL A 330 1.75 23.59 -12.54
CA VAL A 330 3.03 24.18 -12.90
C VAL A 330 2.89 25.06 -14.13
N SER A 331 3.66 26.18 -14.17
CA SER A 331 3.68 27.12 -15.29
C SER A 331 4.91 26.94 -16.19
N GLY A 332 5.89 26.15 -15.76
CA GLY A 332 7.13 25.91 -16.51
C GLY A 332 8.12 25.03 -15.76
N ARG A 333 9.33 24.90 -16.30
CA ARG A 333 10.39 24.03 -15.73
C ARG A 333 10.79 24.38 -14.31
N VAL A 334 10.82 25.67 -13.97
CA VAL A 334 11.19 26.12 -12.62
C VAL A 334 10.16 25.64 -11.61
N ASP A 335 8.87 25.79 -11.93
CA ASP A 335 7.79 25.32 -11.05
C ASP A 335 7.78 23.80 -10.93
N MET A 336 8.06 23.07 -12.03
CA MET A 336 8.19 21.61 -11.98
C MET A 336 9.32 21.17 -11.02
N LYS A 337 10.49 21.80 -11.11
CA LYS A 337 11.60 21.47 -10.22
C LYS A 337 11.26 21.78 -8.77
N ARG A 338 10.63 22.94 -8.52
CA ARG A 338 10.18 23.32 -7.18
C ARG A 338 9.16 22.33 -6.61
N ALA A 339 8.19 21.90 -7.42
CA ALA A 339 7.19 20.91 -7.01
C ALA A 339 7.84 19.57 -6.66
N GLN A 340 8.85 19.16 -7.43
CA GLN A 340 9.63 17.96 -7.17
C GLN A 340 10.42 18.08 -5.86
N ASP A 341 11.15 19.19 -5.66
CA ASP A 341 11.96 19.43 -4.46
C ASP A 341 11.09 19.43 -3.18
N LEU A 342 9.93 20.09 -3.23
CA LEU A 342 8.96 20.07 -2.12
C LEU A 342 8.41 18.67 -1.85
N ALA A 343 8.15 17.88 -2.88
CA ALA A 343 7.69 16.51 -2.69
C ALA A 343 8.78 15.60 -2.10
N GLU A 344 10.06 15.84 -2.44
CA GLU A 344 11.20 15.15 -1.82
C GLU A 344 11.33 15.51 -0.33
N GLU A 345 11.18 16.79 0.04
CA GLU A 345 11.17 17.24 1.43
C GLU A 345 10.00 16.63 2.22
N ASP A 346 8.81 16.61 1.62
CA ASP A 346 7.64 15.99 2.22
C ASP A 346 7.82 14.47 2.41
N ALA A 347 8.44 13.77 1.45
CA ALA A 347 8.73 12.35 1.54
C ALA A 347 9.74 12.03 2.67
N HIS A 348 10.80 12.82 2.80
CA HIS A 348 11.71 12.72 3.94
C HIS A 348 10.99 12.92 5.26
N SER A 349 10.16 13.98 5.35
CA SER A 349 9.36 14.27 6.55
C SER A 349 8.39 13.15 6.90
N ALA A 350 7.73 12.57 5.89
CA ALA A 350 6.82 11.45 6.07
C ALA A 350 7.56 10.20 6.57
N ALA A 351 8.76 9.88 6.04
CA ALA A 351 9.57 8.76 6.53
C ALA A 351 9.97 8.95 8.00
N VAL A 352 10.35 10.18 8.41
CA VAL A 352 10.65 10.51 9.82
C VAL A 352 9.40 10.36 10.69
N GLN A 353 8.23 10.76 10.23
CA GLN A 353 6.96 10.57 10.97
C GLN A 353 6.61 9.08 11.14
N LEU A 354 7.05 8.21 10.24
CA LEU A 354 6.91 6.76 10.36
C LEU A 354 7.95 6.14 11.31
N GLY A 355 8.91 6.91 11.79
CA GLY A 355 9.91 6.46 12.78
C GLY A 355 11.33 6.35 12.24
N ALA A 356 11.59 6.78 11.01
CA ALA A 356 12.95 6.86 10.51
C ALA A 356 13.76 7.92 11.27
N SER A 357 15.04 7.66 11.45
CA SER A 357 15.94 8.62 12.09
C SER A 357 16.12 9.85 11.21
N PRO A 358 15.99 11.07 11.78
CA PRO A 358 16.33 12.29 11.04
C PRO A 358 17.76 12.22 10.49
N GLY A 359 17.93 12.51 9.20
CA GLY A 359 19.21 12.43 8.51
C GLY A 359 19.61 11.04 8.00
N GLN A 360 18.85 9.99 8.30
CA GLN A 360 19.04 8.63 7.76
C GLN A 360 17.92 8.28 6.76
N THR A 361 17.33 9.26 6.14
CA THR A 361 16.35 9.10 5.07
C THR A 361 16.98 9.43 3.72
N HIS A 362 16.60 8.71 2.68
CA HIS A 362 17.09 8.92 1.32
C HIS A 362 15.95 8.71 0.31
N ILE A 363 16.04 9.42 -0.82
CA ILE A 363 15.08 9.30 -1.91
C ILE A 363 15.44 8.09 -2.77
N LEU A 364 14.48 7.19 -2.95
CA LEU A 364 14.58 6.01 -3.80
C LEU A 364 14.10 6.28 -5.21
N GLU A 365 12.99 6.99 -5.32
CA GLU A 365 12.34 7.35 -6.57
C GLU A 365 11.87 8.79 -6.50
N SER A 366 12.13 9.58 -7.54
CA SER A 366 11.61 10.94 -7.68
C SER A 366 11.30 11.21 -9.15
N ASN A 367 10.01 11.24 -9.49
CA ASN A 367 9.54 11.37 -10.86
C ASN A 367 8.47 12.45 -10.99
N VAL A 368 8.52 13.16 -12.12
CA VAL A 368 7.49 14.11 -12.54
C VAL A 368 6.94 13.67 -13.88
N PHE A 369 5.64 13.40 -13.93
CA PHE A 369 4.94 12.95 -15.13
C PHE A 369 3.99 14.04 -15.61
N ALA A 370 4.04 14.38 -16.88
CA ALA A 370 3.03 15.23 -17.50
C ALA A 370 1.68 14.48 -17.53
N MET A 371 0.60 15.16 -17.13
CA MET A 371 -0.74 14.57 -17.29
C MET A 371 -1.13 14.56 -18.77
N PRO A 372 -1.56 13.40 -19.30
CA PRO A 372 -1.93 13.29 -20.70
C PRO A 372 -3.22 14.05 -21.01
N TYR A 373 -3.36 14.43 -22.27
CA TYR A 373 -4.59 14.93 -22.92
C TYR A 373 -5.31 16.13 -22.26
N GLY A 374 -5.01 17.32 -22.78
CA GLY A 374 -5.83 18.50 -22.53
C GLY A 374 -5.67 19.19 -21.18
N ASN A 375 -4.71 18.77 -20.37
CA ASN A 375 -4.44 19.38 -19.06
C ASN A 375 -3.02 20.02 -19.01
N PRO A 376 -2.71 21.00 -19.86
CA PRO A 376 -1.41 21.66 -19.85
C PRO A 376 -1.18 22.33 -18.48
N GLY A 377 0.03 22.21 -17.96
CA GLY A 377 0.39 22.79 -16.68
C GLY A 377 -0.08 21.98 -15.46
N ILE A 378 -0.50 20.73 -15.63
CA ILE A 378 -0.70 19.78 -14.53
C ILE A 378 0.31 18.65 -14.65
N VAL A 379 1.01 18.36 -13.59
CA VAL A 379 1.95 17.26 -13.47
C VAL A 379 1.59 16.38 -12.27
N ARG A 380 1.92 15.09 -12.39
CA ARG A 380 1.95 14.17 -11.26
C ARG A 380 3.37 14.13 -10.72
N VAL A 381 3.55 14.38 -9.45
CA VAL A 381 4.82 14.22 -8.75
C VAL A 381 4.72 12.95 -7.89
N ARG A 382 5.65 12.02 -8.11
CA ARG A 382 5.71 10.75 -7.38
C ARG A 382 7.11 10.58 -6.80
N VAL A 383 7.19 10.50 -5.48
CA VAL A 383 8.44 10.39 -4.73
C VAL A 383 8.31 9.27 -3.70
N GLN A 384 9.33 8.44 -3.61
CA GLN A 384 9.52 7.46 -2.54
C GLN A 384 10.75 7.82 -1.73
N ALA A 385 10.59 7.90 -0.43
CA ALA A 385 11.70 7.95 0.53
C ALA A 385 11.77 6.64 1.31
N ALA A 386 12.98 6.25 1.66
CA ALA A 386 13.22 5.19 2.63
C ALA A 386 14.05 5.72 3.79
N GLY A 387 13.93 5.08 4.94
CA GLY A 387 14.70 5.42 6.12
C GLY A 387 14.89 4.23 7.05
N GLU A 388 15.89 4.33 7.90
CA GLU A 388 16.19 3.35 8.94
C GLU A 388 15.87 3.90 10.32
N THR A 389 15.51 3.02 11.24
CA THR A 389 15.30 3.38 12.66
C THR A 389 16.64 3.53 13.39
N SER A 390 16.67 4.32 14.46
CA SER A 390 17.87 4.48 15.29
C SER A 390 18.23 3.14 15.94
N GLY A 391 19.37 2.57 15.55
CA GLY A 391 19.87 1.28 16.05
C GLY A 391 20.19 0.25 14.98
N ASN A 392 19.82 0.50 13.73
CA ASN A 392 20.00 -0.46 12.63
C ASN A 392 21.09 0.00 11.63
N GLU A 393 22.22 0.52 12.11
CA GLU A 393 23.31 1.07 11.27
C GLU A 393 23.98 0.02 10.35
N ASN A 394 23.70 -1.28 10.52
CA ASN A 394 24.38 -2.36 9.79
C ASN A 394 23.68 -2.85 8.52
N HIS A 395 22.53 -2.27 8.13
CA HIS A 395 21.74 -2.77 7.00
C HIS A 395 21.67 -1.83 5.79
N MET A 396 22.52 -0.81 5.72
CA MET A 396 22.55 0.08 4.54
C MET A 396 22.77 -0.72 3.25
N LEU A 397 21.74 -0.73 2.42
CA LEU A 397 21.89 -1.04 1.00
C LEU A 397 22.81 0.03 0.39
N PRO A 398 23.74 -0.31 -0.50
CA PRO A 398 24.61 0.68 -1.13
C PRO A 398 23.74 1.74 -1.81
N ALA A 399 24.07 3.03 -1.55
CA ALA A 399 23.34 4.16 -2.10
C ALA A 399 23.15 3.99 -3.62
N ALA A 400 21.90 4.09 -4.07
CA ALA A 400 21.57 4.03 -5.49
C ALA A 400 22.36 5.12 -6.23
N VAL A 401 23.15 4.72 -7.21
CA VAL A 401 23.88 5.62 -8.09
C VAL A 401 22.85 6.53 -8.75
N ARG A 402 22.97 7.85 -8.51
CA ARG A 402 22.15 8.86 -9.21
C ARG A 402 22.38 8.70 -10.70
N GLY A 403 21.41 8.11 -11.38
CA GLY A 403 21.39 8.06 -12.82
C GLY A 403 21.19 9.46 -13.37
N THR A 404 22.27 10.08 -13.81
CA THR A 404 22.18 11.22 -14.72
C THR A 404 21.65 10.69 -16.04
N ASN A 405 20.36 10.86 -16.28
CA ASN A 405 19.81 10.69 -17.63
C ASN A 405 20.18 11.91 -18.47
N PRO A 406 20.67 11.70 -19.73
CA PRO A 406 21.03 12.77 -20.64
C PRO A 406 19.83 13.57 -21.18
#